data_e358835c46e8093b31c3c5c621c5d4c1
#
_entry.id   e358835c46e8093b31c3c5c621c5d4c1
#
_cell.length_a   1.000
_cell.length_b   1.000
_cell.length_c   1.000
_cell.angle_alpha   90.00
_cell.angle_beta   90.00
_cell.angle_gamma   90.00
#
_symmetry.space_group_name_H-M   'P 1'
#
loop_
_entity.id
_entity.type
_entity.pdbx_description
1 polymer ?
#
loop_
_entity_poly.entity_id
_entity_poly.type
_entity_poly.pdbx_seq_one_letter_code
_entity_poly.pdbx_strand_id
1 'polypeptide(L)'
;MSLTGVWMNERRSILLLDEDEGGVLMGKFRSLVGRDPHVRILTGRTSPVESGKRMLGFAVQFQIEEPDPGYGHYSVCTWCGWYGTLDQTITTHWLLTISRLSKEDEWSSTTTGCDTFEKVLDSPEEKYLSADRPALEQLLAKSRIRVE
;
A
#
# COMPACT_ATOMS: atom_id res chain seq x y z
N MET A 1 9.54 -15.03 9.92
CA MET A 1 9.62 -13.87 9.05
C MET A 1 8.28 -13.19 8.93
N SER A 2 8.12 -12.14 9.71
CA SER A 2 6.87 -11.38 9.79
C SER A 2 6.83 -10.29 8.72
N LEU A 3 5.63 -10.06 8.19
CA LEU A 3 5.36 -8.91 7.33
C LEU A 3 5.05 -7.64 8.15
N THR A 4 4.91 -7.79 9.47
CA THR A 4 4.67 -6.65 10.38
C THR A 4 5.78 -5.62 10.26
N GLY A 5 5.42 -4.36 10.09
CA GLY A 5 6.37 -3.27 10.00
C GLY A 5 5.88 -2.13 9.13
N VAL A 6 6.81 -1.24 8.82
CA VAL A 6 6.61 -0.12 7.90
C VAL A 6 7.28 -0.47 6.57
N TRP A 7 6.55 -0.29 5.50
CA TRP A 7 6.98 -0.57 4.13
C TRP A 7 6.81 0.66 3.25
N MET A 8 7.63 0.79 2.23
CA MET A 8 7.54 1.91 1.30
C MET A 8 7.76 1.42 -0.13
N ASN A 9 6.96 1.93 -1.07
CA ASN A 9 7.15 1.66 -2.49
C ASN A 9 8.05 2.70 -3.16
N GLU A 10 8.31 2.53 -4.45
CA GLU A 10 9.15 3.42 -5.26
C GLU A 10 8.61 4.84 -5.39
N ARG A 11 7.32 5.05 -5.12
CA ARG A 11 6.66 6.37 -5.12
C ARG A 11 6.53 6.96 -3.73
N ARG A 12 7.16 6.31 -2.73
CA ARG A 12 7.15 6.71 -1.33
C ARG A 12 5.79 6.66 -0.65
N SER A 13 4.86 5.86 -1.18
CA SER A 13 3.66 5.50 -0.43
C SER A 13 4.05 4.58 0.73
N ILE A 14 3.43 4.80 1.87
CA ILE A 14 3.76 4.11 3.12
C ILE A 14 2.67 3.10 3.44
N LEU A 15 3.11 1.86 3.73
CA LEU A 15 2.28 0.80 4.29
C LEU A 15 2.69 0.57 5.74
N LEU A 16 1.71 0.55 6.61
CA LEU A 16 1.85 -0.03 7.94
C LEU A 16 1.18 -1.38 7.91
N LEU A 17 1.92 -2.45 8.11
CA LEU A 17 1.36 -3.80 8.15
C LEU A 17 1.47 -4.39 9.54
N ASP A 18 0.41 -5.08 9.95
CA ASP A 18 0.37 -5.92 11.14
C ASP A 18 -0.21 -7.27 10.75
N GLU A 19 0.58 -8.31 10.93
CA GLU A 19 0.24 -9.68 10.58
C GLU A 19 -0.11 -10.45 11.85
N ASP A 20 -1.30 -11.09 11.87
CA ASP A 20 -1.68 -11.98 12.96
C ASP A 20 -1.21 -13.42 12.70
N GLU A 21 -1.42 -14.29 13.69
CA GLU A 21 -1.02 -15.71 13.63
C GLU A 21 -1.78 -16.50 12.55
N GLY A 22 -2.95 -16.05 12.18
CA GLY A 22 -3.78 -16.70 11.16
C GLY A 22 -3.53 -16.24 9.73
N GLY A 23 -2.54 -15.36 9.50
CA GLY A 23 -2.24 -14.83 8.20
C GLY A 23 -3.16 -13.69 7.76
N VAL A 24 -3.88 -13.06 8.69
CA VAL A 24 -4.65 -11.86 8.41
C VAL A 24 -3.71 -10.66 8.46
N LEU A 25 -3.81 -9.81 7.44
CA LEU A 25 -3.10 -8.54 7.37
C LEU A 25 -4.08 -7.41 7.70
N MET A 26 -3.70 -6.61 8.66
CA MET A 26 -4.37 -5.34 8.99
C MET A 26 -3.33 -4.26 8.92
N GLY A 27 -3.75 -3.05 8.64
CA GLY A 27 -2.81 -1.95 8.62
C GLY A 27 -3.40 -0.67 8.09
N LYS A 28 -2.51 0.19 7.63
CA LYS A 28 -2.85 1.52 7.12
C LYS A 28 -1.99 1.84 5.90
N PHE A 29 -2.55 2.64 5.05
CA PHE A 29 -1.90 3.09 3.81
C PHE A 29 -1.94 4.62 3.73
N ARG A 30 -0.82 5.20 3.32
CA ARG A 30 -0.70 6.62 3.03
C ARG A 30 -0.08 6.80 1.64
N SER A 31 -0.84 7.38 0.72
CA SER A 31 -0.32 7.73 -0.60
C SER A 31 0.28 9.14 -0.57
N LEU A 32 1.47 9.31 -1.13
CA LEU A 32 2.08 10.63 -1.34
C LEU A 32 1.90 11.14 -2.76
N VAL A 33 1.39 10.31 -3.67
CA VAL A 33 1.22 10.65 -5.08
C VAL A 33 -0.24 10.73 -5.50
N GLY A 34 -1.14 10.15 -4.71
CA GLY A 34 -2.57 10.16 -4.97
C GLY A 34 -3.23 11.46 -4.53
N ARG A 35 -4.52 11.62 -4.89
CA ARG A 35 -5.33 12.79 -4.56
C ARG A 35 -6.03 12.67 -3.21
N ASP A 36 -5.96 11.50 -2.57
CA ASP A 36 -6.51 11.27 -1.24
C ASP A 36 -5.39 11.46 -0.20
N PRO A 37 -5.38 12.56 0.56
CA PRO A 37 -4.33 12.86 1.51
C PRO A 37 -4.48 12.10 2.83
N HIS A 38 -5.59 11.38 3.02
CA HIS A 38 -5.90 10.73 4.28
C HIS A 38 -5.24 9.36 4.39
N VAL A 39 -4.94 8.97 5.64
CA VAL A 39 -4.54 7.61 5.97
C VAL A 39 -5.77 6.72 5.88
N ARG A 40 -5.65 5.60 5.16
CA ARG A 40 -6.75 4.66 4.93
C ARG A 40 -6.43 3.30 5.55
N ILE A 41 -7.48 2.61 5.99
CA ILE A 41 -7.36 1.26 6.54
C ILE A 41 -7.08 0.26 5.42
N LEU A 42 -6.16 -0.66 5.70
CA LEU A 42 -5.78 -1.75 4.82
C LEU A 42 -6.23 -3.07 5.46
N THR A 43 -6.77 -3.96 4.66
CA THR A 43 -7.08 -5.33 5.07
C THR A 43 -6.63 -6.31 4.00
N GLY A 44 -6.15 -7.47 4.43
CA GLY A 44 -5.71 -8.49 3.50
C GLY A 44 -5.35 -9.81 4.17
N ARG A 45 -4.66 -10.64 3.43
CA ARG A 45 -4.23 -11.96 3.86
C ARG A 45 -2.88 -12.32 3.27
N THR A 46 -2.18 -13.19 3.97
CA THR A 46 -0.93 -13.76 3.50
C THR A 46 -0.87 -15.26 3.76
N SER A 47 -0.11 -15.97 2.95
CA SER A 47 0.11 -17.42 3.08
C SER A 47 1.32 -17.72 3.96
N PRO A 48 1.49 -18.99 4.38
CA PRO A 48 2.77 -19.48 4.87
C PRO A 48 3.85 -19.38 3.78
N VAL A 49 5.10 -19.57 4.19
CA VAL A 49 6.24 -19.62 3.26
C VAL A 49 6.20 -20.92 2.46
N GLU A 50 6.37 -20.78 1.14
CA GLU A 50 6.53 -21.90 0.23
C GLU A 50 7.50 -21.50 -0.89
N SER A 51 8.53 -22.30 -1.12
CA SER A 51 9.54 -22.03 -2.16
C SER A 51 10.15 -20.62 -2.09
N GLY A 52 10.44 -20.16 -0.88
CA GLY A 52 11.04 -18.85 -0.64
C GLY A 52 10.12 -17.67 -0.81
N LYS A 53 8.80 -17.89 -0.86
CA LYS A 53 7.81 -16.84 -1.05
C LYS A 53 6.63 -16.98 -0.11
N ARG A 54 6.00 -15.86 0.18
CA ARG A 54 4.69 -15.80 0.81
C ARG A 54 3.76 -15.05 -0.13
N MET A 55 2.66 -15.67 -0.50
CA MET A 55 1.63 -14.99 -1.31
C MET A 55 0.86 -14.04 -0.40
N LEU A 56 0.48 -12.89 -0.95
CA LEU A 56 -0.30 -11.92 -0.19
C LEU A 56 -1.20 -11.09 -1.09
N GLY A 57 -2.23 -10.53 -0.49
CA GLY A 57 -3.09 -9.57 -1.13
C GLY A 57 -3.74 -8.68 -0.10
N PHE A 58 -3.98 -7.44 -0.45
CA PHE A 58 -4.66 -6.48 0.43
C PHE A 58 -5.44 -5.45 -0.38
N ALA A 59 -6.38 -4.80 0.30
CA ALA A 59 -7.25 -3.80 -0.31
C ALA A 59 -7.32 -2.54 0.55
N VAL A 60 -7.46 -1.41 -0.14
CA VAL A 60 -7.64 -0.09 0.47
C VAL A 60 -8.75 0.64 -0.28
N GLN A 61 -9.68 1.25 0.45
CA GLN A 61 -10.69 2.15 -0.09
C GLN A 61 -10.20 3.59 0.04
N PHE A 62 -10.30 4.34 -1.05
CA PHE A 62 -9.97 5.78 -1.08
C PHE A 62 -11.22 6.62 -1.27
N GLN A 63 -11.11 7.88 -0.86
CA GLN A 63 -12.14 8.88 -1.06
C GLN A 63 -11.51 10.19 -1.50
N ILE A 64 -12.05 10.78 -2.56
CA ILE A 64 -11.63 12.08 -3.09
C ILE A 64 -12.78 13.05 -2.87
N GLU A 65 -12.54 14.17 -2.18
CA GLU A 65 -13.57 15.15 -1.86
C GLU A 65 -14.03 15.91 -3.09
N GLU A 66 -13.10 16.26 -4.00
CA GLU A 66 -13.37 17.00 -5.22
C GLU A 66 -12.88 16.20 -6.43
N PRO A 67 -13.67 15.21 -6.89
CA PRO A 67 -13.27 14.42 -8.04
C PRO A 67 -13.34 15.21 -9.34
N ASP A 68 -12.58 14.74 -10.33
CA ASP A 68 -12.65 15.29 -11.68
C ASP A 68 -14.03 15.02 -12.31
N PRO A 69 -14.43 15.83 -13.32
CA PRO A 69 -15.68 15.61 -14.01
C PRO A 69 -15.82 14.20 -14.55
N GLY A 70 -16.98 13.59 -14.34
CA GLY A 70 -17.26 12.23 -14.78
C GLY A 70 -16.84 11.14 -13.79
N TYR A 71 -16.14 11.49 -12.71
CA TYR A 71 -15.74 10.56 -11.66
C TYR A 71 -16.55 10.76 -10.39
N GLY A 72 -16.77 9.66 -9.66
CA GLY A 72 -17.34 9.71 -8.32
C GLY A 72 -16.26 9.90 -7.24
N HIS A 73 -16.68 9.85 -5.99
CA HIS A 73 -15.81 10.12 -4.84
C HIS A 73 -14.99 8.92 -4.40
N TYR A 74 -15.40 7.70 -4.73
CA TYR A 74 -14.86 6.49 -4.14
C TYR A 74 -14.07 5.66 -5.13
N SER A 75 -13.01 5.04 -4.63
CA SER A 75 -12.24 4.05 -5.36
C SER A 75 -11.75 2.96 -4.41
N VAL A 76 -11.46 1.80 -4.98
CA VAL A 76 -10.83 0.70 -4.25
C VAL A 76 -9.62 0.24 -5.06
N CYS A 77 -8.50 0.09 -4.38
CA CYS A 77 -7.31 -0.52 -4.95
C CYS A 77 -7.04 -1.84 -4.25
N THR A 78 -6.73 -2.87 -5.03
CA THR A 78 -6.29 -4.16 -4.53
C THR A 78 -4.88 -4.43 -5.03
N TRP A 79 -4.01 -4.90 -4.13
CA TRP A 79 -2.66 -5.33 -4.45
C TRP A 79 -2.57 -6.83 -4.23
N CYS A 80 -2.06 -7.55 -5.21
CA CYS A 80 -1.79 -8.98 -5.13
C CYS A 80 -0.36 -9.25 -5.57
N GLY A 81 0.32 -10.13 -4.86
CA GLY A 81 1.69 -10.46 -5.18
C GLY A 81 2.33 -11.37 -4.15
N TRP A 82 3.60 -11.14 -3.90
CA TRP A 82 4.36 -12.02 -3.01
C TRP A 82 5.45 -11.25 -2.28
N TYR A 83 5.79 -11.78 -1.12
CA TYR A 83 6.99 -11.41 -0.37
C TYR A 83 8.08 -12.44 -0.67
N GLY A 84 9.22 -11.97 -1.17
CA GLY A 84 10.41 -12.80 -1.39
C GLY A 84 11.28 -12.84 -0.15
N THR A 85 11.60 -14.05 0.34
CA THR A 85 12.37 -14.20 1.58
C THR A 85 13.85 -13.87 1.40
N LEU A 86 14.38 -13.96 0.17
CA LEU A 86 15.78 -13.66 -0.11
C LEU A 86 16.03 -12.15 -0.22
N ASP A 87 15.26 -11.47 -1.06
CA ASP A 87 15.43 -10.04 -1.29
C ASP A 87 14.68 -9.17 -0.29
N GLN A 88 13.77 -9.77 0.49
CA GLN A 88 12.97 -9.11 1.51
C GLN A 88 12.12 -7.97 0.95
N THR A 89 11.59 -8.16 -0.25
CA THR A 89 10.71 -7.21 -0.91
C THR A 89 9.32 -7.80 -1.14
N ILE A 90 8.32 -6.92 -1.16
CA ILE A 90 6.96 -7.25 -1.58
C ILE A 90 6.79 -6.76 -3.01
N THR A 91 6.55 -7.68 -3.93
CA THR A 91 6.28 -7.37 -5.33
C THR A 91 4.80 -7.55 -5.60
N THR A 92 4.13 -6.52 -6.09
CA THR A 92 2.69 -6.54 -6.30
C THR A 92 2.30 -6.05 -7.68
N HIS A 93 1.14 -6.53 -8.14
CA HIS A 93 0.34 -5.91 -9.18
C HIS A 93 -0.92 -5.37 -8.53
N TRP A 94 -1.37 -4.21 -8.95
CA TRP A 94 -2.58 -3.61 -8.38
C TRP A 94 -3.63 -3.33 -9.44
N LEU A 95 -4.88 -3.36 -8.99
CA LEU A 95 -6.05 -2.93 -9.74
C LEU A 95 -6.73 -1.81 -8.96
N LEU A 96 -6.88 -0.66 -9.60
CA LEU A 96 -7.59 0.48 -9.05
C LEU A 96 -8.89 0.67 -9.82
N THR A 97 -10.01 0.55 -9.13
CA THR A 97 -11.33 0.80 -9.69
C THR A 97 -11.90 2.07 -9.09
N ILE A 98 -12.20 3.03 -9.96
CA ILE A 98 -12.72 4.34 -9.57
C ILE A 98 -14.17 4.45 -10.03
N SER A 99 -15.04 4.96 -9.15
CA SER A 99 -16.43 5.21 -9.50
C SER A 99 -16.55 6.15 -10.69
N ARG A 100 -17.30 5.74 -11.72
CA ARG A 100 -17.65 6.57 -12.87
C ARG A 100 -19.13 6.92 -12.76
N LEU A 101 -19.46 8.17 -13.08
CA LEU A 101 -20.84 8.67 -12.95
C LEU A 101 -21.72 8.28 -14.13
N SER A 102 -21.15 8.01 -15.28
CA SER A 102 -21.86 7.60 -16.49
C SER A 102 -21.65 6.12 -16.74
N LYS A 103 -22.73 5.42 -17.05
CA LYS A 103 -22.68 4.01 -17.43
C LYS A 103 -21.83 3.77 -18.68
N GLU A 104 -21.78 4.73 -19.59
CA GLU A 104 -20.96 4.65 -20.81
C GLU A 104 -19.46 4.64 -20.51
N ASP A 105 -19.04 5.20 -19.37
CA ASP A 105 -17.64 5.29 -18.97
C ASP A 105 -17.20 4.13 -18.04
N GLU A 106 -18.10 3.27 -17.61
CA GLU A 106 -17.79 2.19 -16.67
C GLU A 106 -16.72 1.23 -17.19
N TRP A 107 -16.59 1.05 -18.50
CA TRP A 107 -15.55 0.21 -19.10
C TRP A 107 -14.12 0.69 -18.81
N SER A 108 -13.96 1.98 -18.52
CA SER A 108 -12.66 2.59 -18.18
C SER A 108 -12.49 2.82 -16.67
N SER A 109 -13.29 2.17 -15.83
CA SER A 109 -13.26 2.34 -14.37
C SER A 109 -11.99 1.78 -13.72
N THR A 110 -11.36 0.79 -14.34
CA THR A 110 -10.26 0.04 -13.73
C THR A 110 -8.96 0.24 -14.49
N THR A 111 -7.92 0.59 -13.73
CA THR A 111 -6.53 0.68 -14.21
C THR A 111 -5.66 -0.29 -13.43
N THR A 112 -4.49 -0.62 -13.97
CA THR A 112 -3.56 -1.57 -13.36
C THR A 112 -2.14 -1.02 -13.36
N GLY A 113 -1.34 -1.51 -12.45
CA GLY A 113 0.08 -1.18 -12.35
C GLY A 113 0.81 -2.13 -11.43
N CYS A 114 2.05 -1.80 -11.13
CA CYS A 114 2.94 -2.60 -10.28
C CYS A 114 3.57 -1.71 -9.22
N ASP A 115 3.71 -2.25 -8.01
CA ASP A 115 4.47 -1.64 -6.93
C ASP A 115 5.42 -2.65 -6.32
N THR A 116 6.61 -2.20 -5.94
CA THR A 116 7.56 -2.96 -5.13
C THR A 116 7.76 -2.22 -3.82
N PHE A 117 7.57 -2.92 -2.71
CA PHE A 117 7.72 -2.36 -1.36
C PHE A 117 8.96 -2.93 -0.69
N GLU A 118 9.71 -2.05 -0.04
CA GLU A 118 10.85 -2.41 0.80
C GLU A 118 10.55 -2.09 2.26
N LYS A 119 11.05 -2.93 3.17
CA LYS A 119 10.83 -2.72 4.59
C LYS A 119 11.68 -1.57 5.13
N VAL A 120 11.02 -0.60 5.75
CA VAL A 120 11.64 0.55 6.42
C VAL A 120 11.97 0.22 7.86
N LEU A 121 11.03 -0.38 8.58
CA LEU A 121 11.15 -0.78 9.98
C LEU A 121 10.45 -2.10 10.23
N ASP A 122 10.91 -2.85 11.24
CA ASP A 122 10.27 -4.10 11.67
C ASP A 122 9.05 -3.89 12.56
N SER A 123 8.86 -2.70 13.11
CA SER A 123 7.70 -2.35 13.93
C SER A 123 6.78 -1.36 13.22
N PRO A 124 5.45 -1.50 13.38
CA PRO A 124 4.49 -0.63 12.69
C PRO A 124 4.33 0.71 13.45
N GLU A 125 5.21 1.64 13.18
CA GLU A 125 5.20 2.94 13.86
C GLU A 125 4.35 3.99 13.15
N GLU A 126 3.33 4.49 13.82
CA GLU A 126 2.35 5.46 13.30
C GLU A 126 2.95 6.80 12.85
N LYS A 127 4.10 7.18 13.37
CA LYS A 127 4.76 8.45 13.00
C LYS A 127 5.07 8.56 11.51
N TYR A 128 5.25 7.43 10.82
CA TYR A 128 5.47 7.42 9.36
C TYR A 128 4.23 7.82 8.57
N LEU A 129 3.05 7.68 9.17
CA LEU A 129 1.78 8.03 8.56
C LEU A 129 1.39 9.48 8.78
N SER A 130 1.86 10.10 9.86
CA SER A 130 1.46 11.44 10.28
C SER A 130 2.50 12.52 9.99
N ALA A 131 3.74 12.13 9.69
CA ALA A 131 4.81 13.08 9.43
C ALA A 131 4.56 13.87 8.14
N ASP A 132 4.84 15.16 8.16
CA ASP A 132 4.92 15.95 6.94
C ASP A 132 6.11 15.49 6.08
N ARG A 133 6.22 15.99 4.86
CA ARG A 133 7.27 15.54 3.94
C ARG A 133 8.69 15.71 4.49
N PRO A 134 9.09 16.85 5.09
CA PRO A 134 10.44 16.99 5.67
C PRO A 134 10.69 16.04 6.84
N ALA A 135 9.72 15.87 7.73
CA ALA A 135 9.84 14.95 8.87
C ALA A 135 9.92 13.49 8.40
N LEU A 136 9.14 13.12 7.38
CA LEU A 136 9.20 11.78 6.78
C LEU A 136 10.58 11.49 6.19
N GLU A 137 11.17 12.44 5.47
CA GLU A 137 12.52 12.29 4.91
C GLU A 137 13.56 12.07 6.02
N GLN A 138 13.42 12.75 7.14
CA GLN A 138 14.31 12.54 8.30
C GLN A 138 14.13 11.15 8.91
N LEU A 139 12.89 10.68 9.02
CA LEU A 139 12.61 9.32 9.51
C LEU A 139 13.19 8.26 8.57
N LEU A 140 13.03 8.44 7.27
CA LEU A 140 13.55 7.51 6.26
C LEU A 140 15.08 7.48 6.24
N ALA A 141 15.74 8.61 6.48
CA ALA A 141 17.20 8.68 6.56
C ALA A 141 17.78 7.85 7.72
N LYS A 142 17.00 7.62 8.77
CA LYS A 142 17.38 6.81 9.95
C LYS A 142 16.95 5.34 9.81
N SER A 143 16.27 4.99 8.74
CA SER A 143 15.74 3.64 8.53
C SER A 143 16.74 2.73 7.80
N ARG A 144 16.32 1.47 7.57
CA ARG A 144 17.09 0.48 6.80
C ARG A 144 17.23 0.84 5.33
N ILE A 145 16.27 1.57 4.76
CA ILE A 145 16.34 2.03 3.40
C ILE A 145 17.27 3.21 3.37
N ARG A 146 18.52 2.92 3.03
CA ARG A 146 19.46 4.00 2.72
C ARG A 146 19.17 4.44 1.30
N VAL A 147 18.80 5.70 1.17
CA VAL A 147 18.75 6.33 -0.13
C VAL A 147 20.20 6.53 -0.55
N GLU A 148 20.70 5.62 -1.34
CA GLU A 148 22.00 5.80 -1.99
C GLU A 148 21.86 6.77 -3.16
#